data_a8a257be2b9607b601ca1d67cad5f692
#
_entry.id   a8a257be2b9607b601ca1d67cad5f692
#
_cell.length_a   1.000
_cell.length_b   1.000
_cell.length_c   1.000
_cell.angle_alpha   90.00
_cell.angle_beta   90.00
_cell.angle_gamma   90.00
#
_symmetry.space_group_name_H-M   'P 1'
#
loop_
_entity.id
_entity.type
_entity.pdbx_description
1 polymer ?
#
loop_
_entity_poly.entity_id
_entity_poly.type
_entity_poly.pdbx_seq_one_letter_code
_entity_poly.pdbx_strand_id
1 'polypeptide(L)'
;MYERGAVWTARLPGIGLTPVVIVSDRAVTLALHPVVARVTSVERQRAVPTAVMIESGEVDGLKERSYVLCHDLTTLTDGDLVERLGTVSTQRLLDIEDRLAFVFRIGE
;
A
#
# COMPACT_ATOMS: atom_id res chain seq x y z
N MET A 1 -6.47 -11.16 8.59
CA MET A 1 -6.00 -11.75 7.33
C MET A 1 -5.60 -10.66 6.34
N TYR A 2 -6.20 -10.55 5.17
CA TYR A 2 -5.81 -9.50 4.19
C TYR A 2 -6.65 -8.24 4.40
N GLU A 3 -6.40 -7.58 5.51
CA GLU A 3 -7.16 -6.39 5.90
C GLU A 3 -6.74 -5.17 5.08
N ARG A 4 -7.69 -4.30 4.78
CA ARG A 4 -7.42 -3.01 4.18
C ARG A 4 -6.53 -2.19 5.12
N GLY A 5 -5.43 -1.67 4.58
CA GLY A 5 -4.43 -0.96 5.38
C GLY A 5 -3.31 -1.85 5.92
N ALA A 6 -3.43 -3.17 5.80
CA ALA A 6 -2.34 -4.07 6.19
C ALA A 6 -1.17 -3.92 5.22
N VAL A 7 0.03 -3.98 5.77
CA VAL A 7 1.29 -3.87 5.01
C VAL A 7 1.91 -5.25 4.95
N TRP A 8 2.24 -5.68 3.76
CA TRP A 8 2.83 -6.99 3.51
C TRP A 8 4.05 -6.86 2.61
N THR A 9 5.00 -7.79 2.75
CA THR A 9 5.99 -8.02 1.71
C THR A 9 5.33 -8.88 0.63
N ALA A 10 5.45 -8.47 -0.62
CA ALA A 10 4.83 -9.17 -1.75
C ALA A 10 5.81 -9.35 -2.89
N ARG A 11 5.55 -10.37 -3.72
CA ARG A 11 6.27 -10.57 -4.98
C ARG A 11 5.54 -9.81 -6.07
N LEU A 12 6.19 -8.78 -6.61
CA LEU A 12 5.64 -8.00 -7.72
C LEU A 12 6.35 -8.35 -9.03
N PRO A 13 5.61 -8.54 -10.12
CA PRO A 13 6.20 -8.81 -11.43
C PRO A 13 7.23 -7.73 -11.82
N GLY A 14 8.43 -8.14 -12.20
CA GLY A 14 9.49 -7.23 -12.64
C GLY A 14 10.19 -6.46 -11.54
N ILE A 15 9.74 -6.56 -10.29
CA ILE A 15 10.32 -5.82 -9.15
C ILE A 15 10.91 -6.77 -8.12
N GLY A 16 10.23 -7.89 -7.85
CA GLY A 16 10.63 -8.84 -6.82
C GLY A 16 9.93 -8.56 -5.50
N LEU A 17 10.58 -8.87 -4.37
CA LEU A 17 10.01 -8.67 -3.05
C LEU A 17 10.04 -7.19 -2.68
N THR A 18 8.88 -6.64 -2.35
CA THR A 18 8.75 -5.25 -1.94
C THR A 18 7.56 -5.08 -1.01
N PRO A 19 7.58 -4.09 -0.11
CA PRO A 19 6.41 -3.82 0.72
C PRO A 19 5.26 -3.28 -0.13
N VAL A 20 4.04 -3.65 0.27
CA VAL A 20 2.79 -3.16 -0.35
C VAL A 20 1.77 -2.90 0.76
N VAL A 21 0.80 -2.03 0.48
CA VAL A 21 -0.36 -1.80 1.36
C VAL A 21 -1.59 -2.32 0.65
N ILE A 22 -2.40 -3.12 1.34
CA ILE A 22 -3.68 -3.56 0.81
C ILE A 22 -4.64 -2.38 0.83
N VAL A 23 -5.13 -1.98 -0.34
CA VAL A 23 -6.01 -0.82 -0.48
C VAL A 23 -7.44 -1.21 -0.85
N SER A 24 -7.66 -2.44 -1.29
CA SER A 24 -9.00 -2.92 -1.65
C SER A 24 -9.85 -3.14 -0.40
N ASP A 25 -11.16 -2.88 -0.55
CA ASP A 25 -12.13 -3.21 0.47
C ASP A 25 -12.14 -4.71 0.74
N ARG A 26 -12.48 -5.09 1.97
CA ARG A 26 -12.49 -6.48 2.37
C ARG A 26 -13.36 -7.36 1.46
N ALA A 27 -14.51 -6.85 1.04
CA ALA A 27 -15.40 -7.60 0.17
C ALA A 27 -14.76 -7.91 -1.18
N VAL A 28 -14.03 -6.95 -1.74
CA VAL A 28 -13.29 -7.14 -2.99
C VAL A 28 -12.16 -8.15 -2.80
N THR A 29 -11.39 -8.01 -1.73
CA THR A 29 -10.27 -8.89 -1.41
C THR A 29 -10.72 -10.34 -1.23
N LEU A 30 -11.85 -10.55 -0.53
CA LEU A 30 -12.37 -11.89 -0.28
C LEU A 30 -13.01 -12.52 -1.51
N ALA A 31 -13.72 -11.73 -2.31
CA ALA A 31 -14.44 -12.24 -3.48
C ALA A 31 -13.52 -12.46 -4.68
N LEU A 32 -12.47 -11.66 -4.79
CA LEU A 32 -11.58 -11.65 -5.95
C LEU A 32 -10.13 -11.84 -5.50
N HIS A 33 -9.36 -10.77 -5.50
CA HIS A 33 -7.96 -10.77 -5.09
C HIS A 33 -7.61 -9.41 -4.49
N PRO A 34 -6.61 -9.34 -3.59
CA PRO A 34 -6.22 -8.05 -3.02
C PRO A 34 -5.63 -7.11 -4.07
N VAL A 35 -6.08 -5.86 -4.03
CA VAL A 35 -5.45 -4.78 -4.78
C VAL A 35 -4.51 -4.06 -3.82
N VAL A 36 -3.28 -3.87 -4.23
CA VAL A 36 -2.22 -3.30 -3.39
C VAL A 36 -1.59 -2.09 -4.04
N ALA A 37 -1.09 -1.18 -3.20
CA ALA A 37 -0.25 -0.05 -3.62
C ALA A 37 1.19 -0.34 -3.19
N ARG A 38 2.14 -0.08 -4.08
CA ARG A 38 3.55 -0.33 -3.81
C ARG A 38 4.09 0.67 -2.78
N VAL A 39 4.98 0.20 -1.91
CA VAL A 39 5.67 1.01 -0.92
C VAL A 39 7.16 1.03 -1.26
N THR A 40 7.77 2.21 -1.19
CA THR A 40 9.19 2.37 -1.47
C THR A 40 9.84 3.26 -0.41
N SER A 41 11.14 3.04 -0.14
CA SER A 41 11.92 3.90 0.74
C SER A 41 12.76 4.93 -0.05
N VAL A 42 12.60 4.99 -1.36
CA VAL A 42 13.35 5.93 -2.20
C VAL A 42 12.90 7.36 -1.92
N GLU A 43 13.79 8.18 -1.36
CA GLU A 43 13.46 9.50 -0.83
C GLU A 43 12.91 10.47 -1.89
N ARG A 44 13.36 10.37 -3.15
CA ARG A 44 12.86 11.25 -4.22
C ARG A 44 11.36 11.07 -4.48
N GLN A 45 10.78 9.94 -4.07
CA GLN A 45 9.35 9.69 -4.24
C GLN A 45 8.50 10.57 -3.34
N ARG A 46 9.11 11.23 -2.36
CA ARG A 46 8.43 12.18 -1.47
C ARG A 46 7.72 13.29 -2.24
N ALA A 47 8.28 13.70 -3.38
CA ALA A 47 7.73 14.78 -4.19
C ALA A 47 6.58 14.35 -5.10
N VAL A 48 6.28 13.06 -5.18
CA VAL A 48 5.20 12.55 -6.03
C VAL A 48 3.85 12.90 -5.41
N PRO A 49 2.93 13.55 -6.16
CA PRO A 49 1.65 14.00 -5.60
C PRO A 49 0.77 12.91 -5.02
N THR A 50 0.94 11.67 -5.48
CA THR A 50 0.14 10.53 -5.02
C THR A 50 0.80 9.75 -3.90
N ALA A 51 1.97 10.18 -3.41
CA ALA A 51 2.68 9.48 -2.34
C ALA A 51 2.13 9.86 -0.98
N VAL A 52 1.99 8.85 -0.11
CA VAL A 52 1.67 9.05 1.31
C VAL A 52 2.87 8.58 2.12
N MET A 53 3.42 9.48 2.92
CA MET A 53 4.59 9.18 3.74
C MET A 53 4.20 8.37 4.97
N ILE A 54 5.01 7.37 5.29
CA ILE A 54 4.95 6.59 6.53
C ILE A 54 6.30 6.77 7.21
N GLU A 55 6.29 7.30 8.43
CA GLU A 55 7.52 7.49 9.18
C GLU A 55 8.10 6.16 9.67
N SER A 56 9.40 6.15 9.88
CA SER A 56 10.09 5.01 10.47
C SER A 56 9.41 4.62 11.79
N GLY A 57 9.08 3.35 11.94
CA GLY A 57 8.47 2.83 13.16
C GLY A 57 6.95 2.94 13.26
N GLU A 58 6.27 3.63 12.33
CA GLU A 58 4.81 3.65 12.32
C GLU A 58 4.22 2.27 12.03
N VAL A 59 4.91 1.50 11.20
CA VAL A 59 4.56 0.11 10.89
C VAL A 59 5.73 -0.75 11.32
N ASP A 60 5.49 -1.76 12.14
CA ASP A 60 6.55 -2.54 12.78
C ASP A 60 7.59 -3.09 11.83
N GLY A 61 7.17 -3.60 10.70
CA GLY A 61 8.06 -4.21 9.71
C GLY A 61 8.72 -3.22 8.75
N LEU A 62 8.36 -1.92 8.81
CA LEU A 62 8.99 -0.89 7.98
C LEU A 62 9.99 -0.11 8.82
N LYS A 63 11.26 -0.39 8.62
CA LYS A 63 12.35 0.18 9.43
C LYS A 63 12.78 1.57 8.98
N GLU A 64 12.46 1.94 7.75
CA GLU A 64 12.84 3.21 7.15
C GLU A 64 11.58 4.03 6.84
N ARG A 65 11.74 5.36 6.77
CA ARG A 65 10.71 6.21 6.21
C ARG A 65 10.36 5.69 4.82
N SER A 66 9.08 5.54 4.56
CA SER A 66 8.59 4.92 3.32
C SER A 66 7.47 5.75 2.71
N TYR A 67 7.18 5.49 1.45
CA TYR A 67 6.16 6.20 0.68
C TYR A 67 5.25 5.21 0.00
N VAL A 68 3.95 5.34 0.27
CA VAL A 68 2.93 4.54 -0.42
C VAL A 68 2.63 5.24 -1.73
N LEU A 69 2.86 4.56 -2.83
CA LEU A 69 2.64 5.10 -4.18
C LEU A 69 1.23 4.76 -4.63
N CYS A 70 0.28 5.65 -4.35
CA CYS A 70 -1.14 5.37 -4.58
C CYS A 70 -1.54 5.27 -6.04
N HIS A 71 -0.65 5.64 -6.97
CA HIS A 71 -0.85 5.44 -8.41
C HIS A 71 -0.27 4.11 -8.91
N ASP A 72 0.54 3.44 -8.11
CA ASP A 72 1.23 2.20 -8.50
C ASP A 72 0.49 1.01 -7.88
N LEU A 73 -0.58 0.60 -8.54
CA LEU A 73 -1.51 -0.40 -8.04
C LEU A 73 -1.36 -1.71 -8.82
N THR A 74 -1.48 -2.81 -8.09
CA THR A 74 -1.42 -4.15 -8.68
C THR A 74 -2.44 -5.04 -7.98
N THR A 75 -3.10 -5.90 -8.74
CA THR A 75 -3.92 -6.97 -8.17
C THR A 75 -3.05 -8.21 -8.02
N LEU A 76 -2.99 -8.76 -6.81
CA LEU A 76 -2.15 -9.90 -6.49
C LEU A 76 -2.99 -11.13 -6.20
N THR A 77 -2.40 -12.32 -6.40
CA THR A 77 -2.96 -13.56 -5.87
C THR A 77 -2.48 -13.75 -4.43
N ASP A 78 -3.17 -14.62 -3.68
CA ASP A 78 -2.81 -14.89 -2.30
C ASP A 78 -1.37 -15.36 -2.14
N GLY A 79 -0.88 -16.16 -3.08
CA GLY A 79 0.49 -16.69 -3.03
C GLY A 79 1.58 -15.62 -3.21
N ASP A 80 1.22 -14.42 -3.65
CA ASP A 80 2.18 -13.33 -3.84
C ASP A 80 2.43 -12.56 -2.54
N LEU A 81 1.53 -12.64 -1.57
CA LEU A 81 1.70 -12.01 -0.25
C LEU A 81 2.53 -12.94 0.64
N VAL A 82 3.71 -12.51 1.05
CA VAL A 82 4.71 -13.37 1.69
C VAL A 82 4.72 -13.21 3.20
N GLU A 83 4.86 -12.00 3.71
CA GLU A 83 4.98 -11.74 5.13
C GLU A 83 4.23 -10.47 5.52
N ARG A 84 3.43 -10.55 6.58
CA ARG A 84 2.75 -9.37 7.12
C ARG A 84 3.73 -8.54 7.94
N LEU A 85 3.82 -7.26 7.62
CA LEU A 85 4.73 -6.32 8.29
C LEU A 85 4.02 -5.49 9.36
N GLY A 86 2.72 -5.30 9.25
CA GLY A 86 1.95 -4.50 10.17
C GLY A 86 0.73 -3.88 9.51
N THR A 87 0.26 -2.77 10.07
CA THR A 87 -0.92 -2.05 9.57
C THR A 87 -0.66 -0.55 9.65
N VAL A 88 -1.06 0.19 8.62
CA VAL A 88 -0.97 1.66 8.68
C VAL A 88 -1.99 2.19 9.69
N SER A 89 -1.72 3.38 10.25
CA SER A 89 -2.66 4.03 11.17
C SER A 89 -3.94 4.42 10.42
N THR A 90 -5.00 4.67 11.19
CA THR A 90 -6.27 5.17 10.62
C THR A 90 -6.04 6.45 9.83
N GLN A 91 -5.21 7.36 10.34
CA GLN A 91 -4.93 8.62 9.64
C GLN A 91 -4.22 8.37 8.30
N ARG A 92 -3.23 7.48 8.29
CA ARG A 92 -2.54 7.15 7.04
C ARG A 92 -3.47 6.48 6.03
N LEU A 93 -4.39 5.64 6.51
CA LEU A 93 -5.38 5.03 5.62
C LEU A 93 -6.30 6.07 5.01
N LEU A 94 -6.73 7.06 5.78
CA LEU A 94 -7.51 8.19 5.25
C LEU A 94 -6.71 8.99 4.21
N ASP A 95 -5.42 9.21 4.46
CA ASP A 95 -4.55 9.89 3.51
C ASP A 95 -4.43 9.09 2.21
N ILE A 96 -4.31 7.77 2.32
CA ILE A 96 -4.26 6.87 1.16
C ILE A 96 -5.56 6.94 0.37
N GLU A 97 -6.71 6.90 1.04
CA GLU A 97 -8.01 7.01 0.39
C GLU A 97 -8.15 8.32 -0.37
N ASP A 98 -7.69 9.41 0.24
CA ASP A 98 -7.71 10.73 -0.37
C ASP A 98 -6.86 10.75 -1.66
N ARG A 99 -5.69 10.15 -1.62
CA ARG A 99 -4.82 10.08 -2.81
C ARG A 99 -5.40 9.16 -3.88
N LEU A 100 -6.04 8.05 -3.49
CA LEU A 100 -6.71 7.17 -4.44
C LEU A 100 -7.87 7.89 -5.13
N ALA A 101 -8.64 8.67 -4.38
CA ALA A 101 -9.72 9.48 -4.93
C ALA A 101 -9.16 10.48 -5.96
N PHE A 102 -8.02 11.09 -5.66
CA PHE A 102 -7.34 12.00 -6.59
C PHE A 102 -6.88 11.26 -7.85
N VAL A 103 -6.28 10.09 -7.71
CA VAL A 103 -5.82 9.28 -8.85
C VAL A 103 -6.96 8.96 -9.81
N PHE A 104 -8.13 8.64 -9.27
CA PHE A 104 -9.30 8.22 -10.06
C PHE A 104 -10.32 9.35 -10.26
N ARG A 105 -10.06 10.55 -9.76
CA ARG A 105 -10.96 11.69 -9.87
C ARG A 105 -12.34 11.43 -9.27
N ILE A 106 -12.36 10.76 -8.13
CA ILE A 106 -13.60 10.44 -7.43
C ILE A 106 -13.95 11.60 -6.48
N GLY A 107 -15.21 12.03 -6.50
CA GLY A 107 -15.69 13.08 -5.59
C GLY A 107 -15.52 14.50 -6.11
N GLU A 108 -15.19 14.69 -7.38
CA GLU A 108 -15.11 16.00 -8.01
C GLU A 108 -16.42 16.45 -8.60
#